data_2319a794bbbe67fdb92ccfca8bba3302
#
_entry.id   2319a794bbbe67fdb92ccfca8bba3302
#
_cell.length_a   1.000
_cell.length_b   1.000
_cell.length_c   1.000
_cell.angle_alpha   90.00
_cell.angle_beta   90.00
_cell.angle_gamma   90.00
#
_symmetry.space_group_name_H-M   'P 1'
#
loop_
_entity.id
_entity.type
_entity.pdbx_description
1 polymer ?
#
loop_
_entity_poly.entity_id
_entity_poly.type
_entity_poly.pdbx_seq_one_letter_code
_entity_poly.pdbx_strand_id
1 'polypeptide(L)'
;LPYAWTHMIFGDTVLEKGGFPPPGDEKMFHLGCQGPDFLFFHRFWPWVKDDRVSRLGSAMHLRRCGPFLRDLIEEAKEKTSIRDAVTGFITHHILDRTTHPYIHYRAGYEGYNHQRMEVTIDTLVARKLAGIETWRTPLAPRIDVGPSLPEAWTDVFDRLARKHYPEETENIRREELNEAYRDMLKALRIFYDPWGIKRALTLGKIDPFRHTPYFPHRDYLNESESEWRHPAVPEETHRESFWTLWERALEEATGIVRKTREYWSSSEKAFPETLRRAIGNISYDTGKDCDLNLVNKAADPIF
;
A
#
# COMPACT_ATOMS: atom_id res chain seq x y z
N LEU A 1 -4.86 -5.92 -0.57
CA LEU A 1 -3.87 -7.00 -0.48
C LEU A 1 -3.17 -7.40 -1.79
N PRO A 2 -3.76 -7.30 -2.98
CA PRO A 2 -3.06 -7.65 -4.23
C PRO A 2 -2.63 -6.46 -5.10
N TYR A 3 -2.68 -5.25 -4.66
CA TYR A 3 -2.37 -4.00 -5.36
C TYR A 3 -0.86 -3.72 -5.51
N ALA A 4 -0.06 -4.74 -5.30
CA ALA A 4 1.37 -4.60 -5.10
C ALA A 4 2.17 -4.17 -6.34
N TRP A 5 1.77 -4.57 -7.55
CA TRP A 5 2.41 -4.09 -8.79
C TRP A 5 2.21 -2.59 -8.97
N THR A 6 0.99 -2.11 -8.73
CA THR A 6 0.65 -0.69 -8.86
C THR A 6 1.50 0.16 -7.92
N HIS A 7 1.67 -0.26 -6.67
CA HIS A 7 2.52 0.45 -5.71
C HIS A 7 4.00 0.48 -6.11
N MET A 8 4.55 -0.63 -6.61
CA MET A 8 5.93 -0.66 -7.09
C MET A 8 6.12 0.24 -8.32
N ILE A 9 5.23 0.11 -9.32
CA ILE A 9 5.28 0.94 -10.54
C ILE A 9 5.11 2.42 -10.18
N PHE A 10 4.23 2.74 -9.23
CA PHE A 10 4.07 4.10 -8.74
C PHE A 10 5.34 4.62 -8.09
N GLY A 11 5.94 3.84 -7.20
CA GLY A 11 7.21 4.17 -6.56
C GLY A 11 8.33 4.43 -7.57
N ASP A 12 8.50 3.54 -8.55
CA ASP A 12 9.48 3.70 -9.63
C ASP A 12 9.21 4.96 -10.45
N THR A 13 7.93 5.25 -10.77
CA THR A 13 7.52 6.45 -11.49
C THR A 13 7.81 7.72 -10.69
N VAL A 14 7.62 7.71 -9.37
CA VAL A 14 7.99 8.82 -8.47
C VAL A 14 9.49 9.10 -8.53
N LEU A 15 10.31 8.06 -8.49
CA LEU A 15 11.77 8.22 -8.57
C LEU A 15 12.19 8.79 -9.93
N GLU A 16 11.63 8.28 -11.01
CA GLU A 16 11.91 8.75 -12.37
C GLU A 16 11.46 10.21 -12.57
N LYS A 17 10.20 10.54 -12.26
CA LYS A 17 9.64 11.89 -12.38
C LYS A 17 10.39 12.92 -11.54
N GLY A 18 10.84 12.51 -10.35
CA GLY A 18 11.60 13.37 -9.45
C GLY A 18 13.05 13.57 -9.87
N GLY A 19 13.57 12.79 -10.82
CA GLY A 19 14.99 12.74 -11.18
C GLY A 19 15.85 12.24 -10.02
N PHE A 20 15.29 11.37 -9.16
CA PHE A 20 16.02 10.81 -8.02
C PHE A 20 16.91 9.65 -8.48
N PRO A 21 18.05 9.43 -7.80
CA PRO A 21 18.86 8.25 -8.09
C PRO A 21 18.07 6.97 -7.79
N PRO A 22 18.37 5.87 -8.49
CA PRO A 22 17.77 4.57 -8.20
C PRO A 22 18.05 4.17 -6.74
N PRO A 23 17.20 3.33 -6.14
CA PRO A 23 17.41 2.85 -4.79
C PRO A 23 18.70 2.03 -4.70
N GLY A 24 19.40 2.11 -3.57
CA GLY A 24 20.56 1.28 -3.30
C GLY A 24 20.20 -0.19 -3.09
N ASP A 25 19.00 -0.43 -2.55
CA ASP A 25 18.38 -1.74 -2.41
C ASP A 25 16.96 -1.69 -3.02
N GLU A 26 16.84 -2.10 -4.28
CA GLU A 26 15.58 -2.12 -5.03
C GLU A 26 14.51 -2.97 -4.35
N LYS A 27 14.91 -4.11 -3.75
CA LYS A 27 13.94 -4.99 -3.09
C LYS A 27 13.40 -4.39 -1.79
N MET A 28 14.26 -3.73 -1.02
CA MET A 28 13.82 -2.99 0.16
C MET A 28 12.92 -1.81 -0.21
N PHE A 29 13.21 -1.10 -1.30
CA PHE A 29 12.35 -0.05 -1.82
C PHE A 29 10.99 -0.60 -2.23
N HIS A 30 10.95 -1.66 -3.05
CA HIS A 30 9.71 -2.30 -3.50
C HIS A 30 8.93 -2.93 -2.34
N LEU A 31 9.61 -3.47 -1.33
CA LEU A 31 8.96 -3.91 -0.09
C LEU A 31 8.36 -2.72 0.67
N GLY A 32 9.08 -1.61 0.75
CA GLY A 32 8.57 -0.35 1.30
C GLY A 32 7.33 0.16 0.58
N CYS A 33 7.28 0.01 -0.76
CA CYS A 33 6.09 0.33 -1.56
C CYS A 33 4.84 -0.50 -1.17
N GLN A 34 4.99 -1.58 -0.39
CA GLN A 34 3.83 -2.30 0.17
C GLN A 34 3.32 -1.68 1.47
N GLY A 35 4.00 -0.66 2.00
CA GLY A 35 3.59 0.01 3.23
C GLY A 35 3.35 -0.94 4.40
N PRO A 36 2.26 -0.78 5.16
CA PRO A 36 1.88 -1.66 6.25
C PRO A 36 1.10 -2.91 5.79
N ASP A 37 0.83 -3.09 4.51
CA ASP A 37 -0.04 -4.15 3.96
C ASP A 37 0.47 -5.57 4.25
N PHE A 38 1.78 -5.73 4.42
CA PHE A 38 2.33 -7.04 4.78
C PHE A 38 1.72 -7.60 6.07
N LEU A 39 1.22 -6.75 6.96
CA LEU A 39 0.58 -7.14 8.21
C LEU A 39 -0.74 -7.91 8.01
N PHE A 40 -1.46 -7.62 6.92
CA PHE A 40 -2.70 -8.31 6.59
C PHE A 40 -2.49 -9.76 6.16
N PHE A 41 -1.27 -10.13 5.82
CA PHE A 41 -0.95 -11.49 5.42
C PHE A 41 -0.62 -12.41 6.60
N HIS A 42 -0.43 -11.87 7.81
CA HIS A 42 -0.10 -12.68 8.97
C HIS A 42 -1.16 -13.74 9.18
N ARG A 43 -0.74 -15.02 9.13
CA ARG A 43 -1.61 -16.18 9.29
C ARG A 43 -2.86 -16.15 8.42
N PHE A 44 -2.74 -15.72 7.17
CA PHE A 44 -3.83 -15.45 6.21
C PHE A 44 -4.71 -16.66 5.86
N TRP A 45 -4.46 -17.82 6.43
CA TRP A 45 -5.23 -19.02 6.18
C TRP A 45 -6.66 -18.89 6.70
N PRO A 46 -7.70 -19.27 5.92
CA PRO A 46 -9.10 -19.03 6.29
C PRO A 46 -9.59 -19.80 7.54
N TRP A 47 -8.82 -20.79 8.00
CA TRP A 47 -9.13 -21.53 9.22
C TRP A 47 -8.39 -20.98 10.46
N VAL A 48 -7.49 -20.03 10.31
CA VAL A 48 -6.81 -19.36 11.42
C VAL A 48 -7.59 -18.12 11.80
N LYS A 49 -7.88 -17.98 13.10
CA LYS A 49 -8.69 -16.88 13.65
C LYS A 49 -7.84 -15.80 14.35
N ASP A 50 -6.51 -15.84 14.23
CA ASP A 50 -5.63 -14.84 14.82
C ASP A 50 -5.54 -13.62 13.91
N ASP A 51 -6.20 -12.53 14.32
CA ASP A 51 -6.29 -11.26 13.60
C ASP A 51 -5.47 -10.12 14.25
N ARG A 52 -4.69 -10.41 15.31
CA ARG A 52 -3.98 -9.37 16.09
C ARG A 52 -3.07 -8.51 15.21
N VAL A 53 -2.25 -9.12 14.37
CA VAL A 53 -1.32 -8.40 13.48
C VAL A 53 -2.07 -7.69 12.36
N SER A 54 -3.13 -8.27 11.80
CA SER A 54 -3.94 -7.60 10.78
C SER A 54 -4.74 -6.42 11.36
N ARG A 55 -5.15 -6.47 12.65
CA ARG A 55 -5.72 -5.29 13.33
C ARG A 55 -4.73 -4.15 13.46
N LEU A 56 -3.46 -4.43 13.71
CA LEU A 56 -2.41 -3.41 13.65
C LEU A 56 -2.34 -2.80 12.25
N GLY A 57 -2.36 -3.63 11.19
CA GLY A 57 -2.43 -3.15 9.80
C GLY A 57 -3.62 -2.20 9.59
N SER A 58 -4.82 -2.61 10.02
CA SER A 58 -6.02 -1.76 9.93
C SER A 58 -5.90 -0.46 10.72
N ALA A 59 -5.33 -0.49 11.92
CA ALA A 59 -5.10 0.70 12.72
C ALA A 59 -4.12 1.68 12.03
N MET A 60 -3.08 1.15 11.39
CA MET A 60 -2.11 1.94 10.64
C MET A 60 -2.70 2.62 9.39
N HIS A 61 -3.79 2.10 8.83
CA HIS A 61 -4.49 2.73 7.70
C HIS A 61 -5.47 3.84 8.13
N LEU A 62 -5.92 3.80 9.38
CA LEU A 62 -7.02 4.66 9.84
C LEU A 62 -6.58 5.74 10.83
N ARG A 63 -5.52 5.51 11.60
CA ARG A 63 -5.16 6.36 12.73
C ARG A 63 -3.66 6.65 12.74
N ARG A 64 -3.31 7.89 13.13
CA ARG A 64 -1.91 8.32 13.33
C ARG A 64 -0.98 8.05 12.13
N CYS A 65 -1.56 8.01 10.93
CA CYS A 65 -0.83 7.71 9.69
C CYS A 65 0.34 8.67 9.48
N GLY A 66 0.09 9.98 9.60
CA GLY A 66 1.11 11.01 9.47
C GLY A 66 2.16 11.00 10.59
N PRO A 67 1.78 10.95 11.87
CA PRO A 67 2.74 10.83 12.97
C PRO A 67 3.68 9.63 12.86
N PHE A 68 3.15 8.45 12.48
CA PHE A 68 3.98 7.27 12.24
C PHE A 68 4.97 7.47 11.08
N LEU A 69 4.48 7.95 9.94
CA LEU A 69 5.32 8.18 8.76
C LEU A 69 6.40 9.24 9.01
N ARG A 70 6.07 10.30 9.74
CA ARG A 70 7.03 11.32 10.14
C ARG A 70 8.17 10.73 10.98
N ASP A 71 7.82 9.98 12.03
CA ASP A 71 8.82 9.39 12.89
C ASP A 71 9.69 8.37 12.14
N LEU A 72 9.10 7.64 11.18
CA LEU A 72 9.82 6.72 10.30
C LEU A 72 10.85 7.47 9.42
N ILE A 73 10.48 8.63 8.89
CA ILE A 73 11.38 9.51 8.13
C ILE A 73 12.51 10.04 9.02
N GLU A 74 12.20 10.43 10.27
CA GLU A 74 13.21 10.90 11.24
C GLU A 74 14.23 9.80 11.55
N GLU A 75 13.80 8.56 11.78
CA GLU A 75 14.69 7.42 12.00
C GLU A 75 15.62 7.15 10.81
N ALA A 76 15.10 7.27 9.60
CA ALA A 76 15.87 7.06 8.39
C ALA A 76 16.92 8.15 8.14
N LYS A 77 16.85 9.30 8.82
CA LYS A 77 17.90 10.32 8.76
C LYS A 77 19.23 9.78 9.29
N GLU A 78 19.19 9.12 10.43
CA GLU A 78 20.35 8.52 11.08
C GLU A 78 20.65 7.11 10.57
N LYS A 79 19.61 6.31 10.32
CA LYS A 79 19.70 4.92 9.86
C LYS A 79 19.57 4.86 8.33
N THR A 80 20.66 5.16 7.62
CA THR A 80 20.66 5.24 6.15
C THR A 80 20.24 3.94 5.47
N SER A 81 20.47 2.79 6.11
CA SER A 81 20.12 1.46 5.56
C SER A 81 18.62 1.22 5.39
N ILE A 82 17.75 2.03 6.02
CA ILE A 82 16.29 1.89 5.85
C ILE A 82 15.70 2.94 4.89
N ARG A 83 16.49 3.84 4.32
CA ARG A 83 16.00 4.95 3.49
C ARG A 83 15.22 4.50 2.27
N ASP A 84 15.66 3.43 1.63
CA ASP A 84 14.95 2.90 0.46
C ASP A 84 13.56 2.39 0.85
N ALA A 85 13.44 1.60 1.92
CA ALA A 85 12.15 1.16 2.42
C ALA A 85 11.25 2.33 2.84
N VAL A 86 11.80 3.35 3.51
CA VAL A 86 11.05 4.54 3.92
C VAL A 86 10.58 5.34 2.70
N THR A 87 11.40 5.45 1.66
CA THR A 87 11.01 6.11 0.41
C THR A 87 9.82 5.38 -0.22
N GLY A 88 9.88 4.05 -0.32
CA GLY A 88 8.75 3.24 -0.78
C GLY A 88 7.50 3.41 0.09
N PHE A 89 7.66 3.44 1.42
CA PHE A 89 6.55 3.63 2.35
C PHE A 89 5.84 4.99 2.19
N ILE A 90 6.60 6.04 1.88
CA ILE A 90 6.03 7.35 1.53
C ILE A 90 5.16 7.23 0.27
N THR A 91 5.67 6.59 -0.78
CA THR A 91 4.92 6.46 -2.04
C THR A 91 3.64 5.65 -1.85
N HIS A 92 3.68 4.58 -1.07
CA HIS A 92 2.51 3.80 -0.71
C HIS A 92 1.43 4.67 -0.05
N HIS A 93 1.78 5.40 1.03
CA HIS A 93 0.82 6.25 1.74
C HIS A 93 0.14 7.26 0.81
N ILE A 94 0.90 7.89 -0.08
CA ILE A 94 0.34 8.93 -0.95
C ILE A 94 -0.59 8.34 -2.01
N LEU A 95 -0.23 7.19 -2.60
CA LEU A 95 -1.10 6.54 -3.58
C LEU A 95 -2.41 6.09 -2.93
N ASP A 96 -2.34 5.38 -1.81
CA ASP A 96 -3.51 4.86 -1.11
C ASP A 96 -4.48 5.98 -0.71
N ARG A 97 -4.00 6.97 0.03
CA ARG A 97 -4.87 8.07 0.50
C ARG A 97 -5.55 8.83 -0.64
N THR A 98 -4.99 8.75 -1.84
CA THR A 98 -5.54 9.43 -3.03
C THR A 98 -6.51 8.54 -3.80
N THR A 99 -6.26 7.24 -3.89
CA THR A 99 -7.02 6.33 -4.75
C THR A 99 -8.04 5.47 -4.01
N HIS A 100 -7.81 5.13 -2.74
CA HIS A 100 -8.71 4.27 -1.96
C HIS A 100 -10.15 4.80 -1.86
N PRO A 101 -10.43 6.12 -1.73
CA PRO A 101 -11.82 6.58 -1.75
C PRO A 101 -12.58 6.13 -3.01
N TYR A 102 -11.95 6.23 -4.19
CA TYR A 102 -12.53 5.73 -5.44
C TYR A 102 -12.67 4.21 -5.41
N ILE A 103 -11.63 3.49 -4.99
CA ILE A 103 -11.62 2.02 -4.97
C ILE A 103 -12.71 1.50 -4.03
N HIS A 104 -12.82 2.03 -2.82
CA HIS A 104 -13.86 1.66 -1.86
C HIS A 104 -15.26 1.91 -2.42
N TYR A 105 -15.47 3.06 -3.05
CA TYR A 105 -16.78 3.39 -3.62
C TYR A 105 -17.17 2.40 -4.73
N ARG A 106 -16.24 2.07 -5.63
CA ARG A 106 -16.50 1.20 -6.79
C ARG A 106 -16.39 -0.30 -6.50
N ALA A 107 -15.70 -0.68 -5.45
CA ALA A 107 -15.65 -2.07 -5.01
C ALA A 107 -16.82 -2.45 -4.11
N GLY A 108 -17.26 -1.54 -3.26
CA GLY A 108 -18.17 -1.84 -2.17
C GLY A 108 -17.51 -2.67 -1.07
N TYR A 109 -18.33 -3.19 -0.15
CA TYR A 109 -17.86 -3.84 1.08
C TYR A 109 -18.27 -5.31 1.16
N GLU A 110 -18.84 -5.88 0.10
CA GLU A 110 -19.28 -7.25 0.09
C GLU A 110 -18.17 -8.22 -0.32
N GLY A 111 -18.04 -9.30 0.43
CA GLY A 111 -17.12 -10.41 0.14
C GLY A 111 -15.68 -9.95 -0.10
N TYR A 112 -15.11 -10.31 -1.26
CA TYR A 112 -13.75 -9.96 -1.68
C TYR A 112 -13.75 -8.98 -2.87
N ASN A 113 -14.78 -8.14 -3.02
CA ASN A 113 -14.89 -7.21 -4.14
C ASN A 113 -13.77 -6.16 -4.13
N HIS A 114 -13.36 -5.72 -2.94
CA HIS A 114 -12.23 -4.80 -2.80
C HIS A 114 -10.94 -5.41 -3.39
N GLN A 115 -10.60 -6.65 -3.01
CA GLN A 115 -9.42 -7.37 -3.53
C GLN A 115 -9.54 -7.63 -5.04
N ARG A 116 -10.73 -7.96 -5.54
CA ARG A 116 -10.96 -8.11 -6.99
C ARG A 116 -10.72 -6.82 -7.75
N MET A 117 -11.19 -5.70 -7.20
CA MET A 117 -10.98 -4.38 -7.80
C MET A 117 -9.50 -4.07 -7.89
N GLU A 118 -8.78 -4.23 -6.79
CA GLU A 118 -7.33 -3.98 -6.71
C GLU A 118 -6.52 -4.87 -7.66
N VAL A 119 -6.78 -6.17 -7.71
CA VAL A 119 -6.12 -7.10 -8.66
C VAL A 119 -6.38 -6.72 -10.11
N THR A 120 -7.59 -6.24 -10.41
CA THR A 120 -7.94 -5.81 -11.76
C THR A 120 -7.19 -4.54 -12.13
N ILE A 121 -7.19 -3.53 -11.23
CA ILE A 121 -6.43 -2.29 -11.41
C ILE A 121 -4.93 -2.60 -11.56
N ASP A 122 -4.38 -3.46 -10.71
CA ASP A 122 -2.98 -3.93 -10.81
C ASP A 122 -2.65 -4.45 -12.21
N THR A 123 -3.53 -5.28 -12.76
CA THR A 123 -3.35 -5.85 -14.11
C THR A 123 -3.39 -4.77 -15.19
N LEU A 124 -4.31 -3.81 -15.07
CA LEU A 124 -4.48 -2.72 -16.05
C LEU A 124 -3.31 -1.73 -16.00
N VAL A 125 -2.92 -1.31 -14.80
CA VAL A 125 -1.80 -0.38 -14.57
C VAL A 125 -0.48 -0.98 -15.01
N ALA A 126 -0.18 -2.20 -14.58
CA ALA A 126 1.06 -2.89 -14.93
C ALA A 126 1.21 -3.09 -16.44
N ARG A 127 0.12 -3.45 -17.12
CA ARG A 127 0.12 -3.58 -18.58
C ARG A 127 0.33 -2.24 -19.26
N LYS A 128 -0.38 -1.19 -18.85
CA LYS A 128 -0.35 0.12 -19.50
C LYS A 128 0.97 0.86 -19.29
N LEU A 129 1.50 0.87 -18.08
CA LEU A 129 2.68 1.65 -17.73
C LEU A 129 4.01 0.90 -17.86
N ALA A 130 4.01 -0.40 -17.59
CA ALA A 130 5.24 -1.19 -17.56
C ALA A 130 5.28 -2.32 -18.60
N GLY A 131 4.22 -2.55 -19.37
CA GLY A 131 4.15 -3.67 -20.33
C GLY A 131 4.18 -5.05 -19.64
N ILE A 132 3.85 -5.11 -18.34
CA ILE A 132 3.92 -6.33 -17.53
C ILE A 132 2.59 -7.08 -17.60
N GLU A 133 2.65 -8.36 -17.98
CA GLU A 133 1.55 -9.30 -17.83
C GLU A 133 1.59 -9.92 -16.44
N THR A 134 0.89 -9.33 -15.48
CA THR A 134 0.93 -9.68 -14.05
C THR A 134 0.63 -11.15 -13.77
N TRP A 135 -0.28 -11.75 -14.54
CA TRP A 135 -0.66 -13.16 -14.43
C TRP A 135 0.43 -14.14 -14.88
N ARG A 136 1.45 -13.67 -15.66
CA ARG A 136 2.64 -14.44 -16.09
C ARG A 136 3.92 -14.06 -15.36
N THR A 137 3.92 -12.94 -14.64
CA THR A 137 5.10 -12.40 -14.01
C THR A 137 4.98 -12.56 -12.49
N PRO A 138 5.84 -13.36 -11.84
CA PRO A 138 5.76 -13.53 -10.39
C PRO A 138 6.20 -12.27 -9.66
N LEU A 139 5.40 -11.82 -8.68
CA LEU A 139 5.67 -10.61 -7.89
C LEU A 139 6.63 -10.88 -6.72
N ALA A 140 6.47 -12.00 -6.03
CA ALA A 140 7.23 -12.29 -4.82
C ALA A 140 8.75 -12.07 -4.93
N PRO A 141 9.45 -12.41 -6.04
CA PRO A 141 10.89 -12.15 -6.18
C PRO A 141 11.28 -10.66 -6.14
N ARG A 142 10.35 -9.75 -6.43
CA ARG A 142 10.61 -8.31 -6.45
C ARG A 142 10.73 -7.70 -5.05
N ILE A 143 10.11 -8.34 -4.05
CA ILE A 143 10.05 -7.88 -2.67
C ILE A 143 10.66 -8.89 -1.69
N ASP A 144 11.27 -9.96 -2.18
CA ASP A 144 11.93 -10.99 -1.37
C ASP A 144 13.32 -10.50 -0.93
N VAL A 145 13.41 -9.95 0.26
CA VAL A 145 14.64 -9.44 0.90
C VAL A 145 15.39 -10.51 1.70
N GLY A 146 14.93 -11.76 1.63
CA GLY A 146 15.54 -12.89 2.32
C GLY A 146 14.62 -13.59 3.32
N PRO A 147 15.15 -14.44 4.20
CA PRO A 147 14.37 -15.26 5.13
C PRO A 147 13.68 -14.46 6.23
N SER A 148 14.10 -13.22 6.45
CA SER A 148 13.54 -12.27 7.41
C SER A 148 13.74 -10.85 6.92
N LEU A 149 12.94 -9.93 7.45
CA LEU A 149 13.16 -8.49 7.29
C LEU A 149 14.53 -8.10 7.86
N PRO A 150 15.25 -7.14 7.27
CA PRO A 150 16.47 -6.60 7.85
C PRO A 150 16.25 -6.11 9.28
N GLU A 151 17.20 -6.40 10.17
CA GLU A 151 17.06 -6.10 11.61
C GLU A 151 16.82 -4.62 11.86
N ALA A 152 17.57 -3.74 11.19
CA ALA A 152 17.40 -2.29 11.33
C ALA A 152 15.99 -1.82 10.98
N TRP A 153 15.37 -2.42 9.96
CA TRP A 153 13.98 -2.12 9.59
C TRP A 153 13.01 -2.64 10.64
N THR A 154 13.16 -3.90 11.05
CA THR A 154 12.26 -4.54 12.03
C THR A 154 12.30 -3.83 13.39
N ASP A 155 13.49 -3.41 13.84
CA ASP A 155 13.67 -2.65 15.10
C ASP A 155 12.92 -1.32 15.07
N VAL A 156 13.11 -0.56 13.99
CA VAL A 156 12.45 0.75 13.85
C VAL A 156 10.95 0.57 13.75
N PHE A 157 10.50 -0.33 12.90
CA PHE A 157 9.07 -0.56 12.68
C PHE A 157 8.36 -1.01 13.96
N ASP A 158 8.89 -2.02 14.68
CA ASP A 158 8.30 -2.51 15.94
C ASP A 158 8.24 -1.40 17.01
N ARG A 159 9.32 -0.67 17.18
CA ARG A 159 9.38 0.42 18.18
C ARG A 159 8.39 1.55 17.86
N LEU A 160 8.29 1.95 16.61
CA LEU A 160 7.34 2.97 16.18
C LEU A 160 5.89 2.46 16.20
N ALA A 161 5.65 1.21 15.86
CA ALA A 161 4.33 0.60 15.99
C ALA A 161 3.87 0.61 17.45
N ARG A 162 4.72 0.21 18.41
CA ARG A 162 4.42 0.28 19.85
C ARG A 162 4.19 1.70 20.35
N LYS A 163 4.92 2.68 19.82
CA LYS A 163 4.75 4.09 20.18
C LYS A 163 3.40 4.64 19.72
N HIS A 164 2.98 4.32 18.50
CA HIS A 164 1.80 4.92 17.89
C HIS A 164 0.52 4.09 18.04
N TYR A 165 0.66 2.76 18.23
CA TYR A 165 -0.44 1.80 18.32
C TYR A 165 -0.25 0.85 19.51
N PRO A 166 -0.16 1.41 20.75
CA PRO A 166 0.15 0.60 21.94
C PRO A 166 -0.88 -0.50 22.20
N GLU A 167 -2.17 -0.24 21.96
CA GLU A 167 -3.24 -1.19 22.19
C GLU A 167 -3.15 -2.40 21.25
N GLU A 168 -2.91 -2.16 19.96
CA GLU A 168 -2.80 -3.20 18.94
C GLU A 168 -1.52 -4.03 19.13
N THR A 169 -0.45 -3.41 19.61
CA THR A 169 0.86 -4.06 19.73
C THR A 169 1.10 -4.76 21.07
N GLU A 170 0.20 -4.60 22.06
CA GLU A 170 0.36 -5.16 23.42
C GLU A 170 0.69 -6.67 23.40
N ASN A 171 0.00 -7.41 22.55
CA ASN A 171 0.12 -8.87 22.43
C ASN A 171 0.79 -9.33 21.14
N ILE A 172 1.54 -8.42 20.46
CA ILE A 172 2.30 -8.77 19.26
C ILE A 172 3.79 -8.87 19.63
N ARG A 173 4.38 -10.01 19.30
CA ARG A 173 5.83 -10.21 19.42
C ARG A 173 6.52 -9.70 18.15
N ARG A 174 7.72 -9.18 18.30
CA ARG A 174 8.53 -8.68 17.17
C ARG A 174 8.70 -9.71 16.04
N GLU A 175 8.83 -11.00 16.40
CA GLU A 175 8.96 -12.09 15.43
C GLU A 175 7.74 -12.24 14.53
N GLU A 176 6.56 -11.80 14.97
CA GLU A 176 5.32 -11.88 14.19
C GLU A 176 5.32 -10.90 13.02
N LEU A 177 6.14 -9.84 13.05
CA LEU A 177 6.39 -8.98 11.88
C LEU A 177 7.12 -9.75 10.78
N ASN A 178 8.13 -10.54 11.14
CA ASN A 178 8.82 -11.43 10.20
C ASN A 178 7.91 -12.57 9.71
N GLU A 179 7.02 -13.07 10.58
CA GLU A 179 6.01 -14.07 10.20
C GLU A 179 5.06 -13.47 9.15
N ALA A 180 4.54 -12.25 9.37
CA ALA A 180 3.69 -11.54 8.43
C ALA A 180 4.36 -11.32 7.06
N TYR A 181 5.62 -10.91 7.05
CA TYR A 181 6.40 -10.76 5.81
C TYR A 181 6.53 -12.10 5.06
N ARG A 182 6.91 -13.18 5.76
CA ARG A 182 7.02 -14.51 5.13
C ARG A 182 5.68 -15.02 4.62
N ASP A 183 4.62 -14.77 5.37
CA ASP A 183 3.26 -15.14 4.97
C ASP A 183 2.80 -14.34 3.74
N MET A 184 3.18 -13.06 3.62
CA MET A 184 2.96 -12.28 2.40
C MET A 184 3.65 -12.92 1.20
N LEU A 185 4.95 -13.24 1.29
CA LEU A 185 5.67 -13.90 0.20
C LEU A 185 5.03 -15.24 -0.17
N LYS A 186 4.58 -16.00 0.82
CA LYS A 186 3.90 -17.28 0.62
C LYS A 186 2.55 -17.10 -0.07
N ALA A 187 1.75 -16.14 0.37
CA ALA A 187 0.47 -15.80 -0.26
C ALA A 187 0.65 -15.41 -1.71
N LEU A 188 1.58 -14.51 -2.01
CA LEU A 188 1.90 -14.09 -3.38
C LEU A 188 2.33 -15.26 -4.27
N ARG A 189 3.10 -16.22 -3.74
CA ARG A 189 3.46 -17.45 -4.45
C ARG A 189 2.27 -18.38 -4.66
N ILE A 190 1.33 -18.44 -3.73
CA ILE A 190 0.10 -19.23 -3.85
C ILE A 190 -0.85 -18.61 -4.87
N PHE A 191 -1.04 -17.29 -4.84
CA PHE A 191 -1.94 -16.58 -5.74
C PHE A 191 -1.37 -16.43 -7.16
N TYR A 192 -0.07 -16.59 -7.34
CA TYR A 192 0.53 -16.71 -8.67
C TYR A 192 0.19 -18.07 -9.29
N ASP A 193 -0.73 -18.05 -10.25
CA ASP A 193 -1.29 -19.25 -10.91
C ASP A 193 -1.47 -19.05 -12.43
N PRO A 194 -0.34 -19.00 -13.19
CA PRO A 194 -0.38 -18.72 -14.63
C PRO A 194 -1.13 -19.76 -15.45
N TRP A 195 -1.21 -20.98 -14.93
CA TRP A 195 -1.84 -22.13 -15.62
C TRP A 195 -3.23 -22.46 -15.11
N GLY A 196 -3.73 -21.78 -14.07
CA GLY A 196 -5.03 -22.06 -13.45
C GLY A 196 -5.11 -23.37 -12.65
N ILE A 197 -3.97 -24.00 -12.36
CA ILE A 197 -3.93 -25.27 -11.64
C ILE A 197 -4.40 -25.08 -10.19
N LYS A 198 -3.88 -24.05 -9.50
CA LYS A 198 -4.25 -23.76 -8.12
C LYS A 198 -5.72 -23.32 -8.03
N ARG A 199 -6.19 -22.56 -9.02
CA ARG A 199 -7.61 -22.22 -9.16
C ARG A 199 -8.50 -23.46 -9.20
N ALA A 200 -8.13 -24.42 -10.03
CA ALA A 200 -8.88 -25.68 -10.12
C ALA A 200 -8.87 -26.46 -8.82
N LEU A 201 -7.70 -26.60 -8.18
CA LEU A 201 -7.55 -27.30 -6.89
C LEU A 201 -8.31 -26.63 -5.74
N THR A 202 -8.45 -25.30 -5.77
CA THR A 202 -9.16 -24.53 -4.74
C THR A 202 -10.62 -24.27 -5.09
N LEU A 203 -11.15 -24.85 -6.18
CA LEU A 203 -12.50 -24.62 -6.69
C LEU A 203 -12.81 -23.12 -6.86
N GLY A 204 -11.83 -22.35 -7.32
CA GLY A 204 -11.96 -20.91 -7.57
C GLY A 204 -11.88 -20.02 -6.31
N LYS A 205 -11.62 -20.55 -5.12
CA LYS A 205 -11.54 -19.75 -3.88
C LYS A 205 -10.43 -18.70 -3.90
N ILE A 206 -9.39 -18.89 -4.72
CA ILE A 206 -8.30 -17.91 -4.87
C ILE A 206 -8.57 -16.83 -5.95
N ASP A 207 -9.67 -16.92 -6.70
CA ASP A 207 -9.96 -16.00 -7.81
C ASP A 207 -9.94 -14.50 -7.41
N PRO A 208 -10.40 -14.08 -6.21
CA PRO A 208 -10.32 -12.68 -5.81
C PRO A 208 -8.91 -12.12 -5.66
N PHE A 209 -7.91 -12.99 -5.47
CA PHE A 209 -6.52 -12.62 -5.18
C PHE A 209 -5.56 -12.93 -6.34
N ARG A 210 -6.06 -13.54 -7.41
CA ARG A 210 -5.26 -14.03 -8.52
C ARG A 210 -5.32 -13.07 -9.71
N HIS A 211 -4.16 -12.65 -10.20
CA HIS A 211 -4.10 -11.95 -11.47
C HIS A 211 -4.54 -12.87 -12.63
N THR A 212 -5.34 -12.32 -13.52
CA THR A 212 -5.86 -13.03 -14.70
C THR A 212 -5.96 -12.06 -15.87
N PRO A 213 -5.74 -12.51 -17.11
CA PRO A 213 -6.02 -11.68 -18.29
C PRO A 213 -7.53 -11.53 -18.58
N TYR A 214 -8.35 -12.34 -17.90
CA TYR A 214 -9.80 -12.41 -18.12
C TYR A 214 -10.56 -11.84 -16.94
N PHE A 215 -11.19 -10.71 -17.14
CA PHE A 215 -12.13 -10.08 -16.20
C PHE A 215 -13.28 -9.45 -17.00
N PRO A 216 -14.46 -9.25 -16.41
CA PRO A 216 -15.58 -8.60 -17.10
C PRO A 216 -15.16 -7.24 -17.67
N HIS A 217 -15.64 -6.92 -18.87
CA HIS A 217 -15.35 -5.64 -19.50
C HIS A 217 -16.17 -4.55 -18.84
N ARG A 218 -15.55 -3.82 -17.92
CA ARG A 218 -16.13 -2.71 -17.15
C ARG A 218 -15.12 -1.58 -17.02
N ASP A 219 -15.58 -0.40 -16.74
CA ASP A 219 -14.72 0.79 -16.56
C ASP A 219 -14.13 0.86 -15.14
N TYR A 220 -13.20 -0.04 -14.86
CA TYR A 220 -12.51 -0.12 -13.55
C TYR A 220 -11.68 1.11 -13.21
N LEU A 221 -11.27 1.88 -14.22
CA LEU A 221 -10.42 3.05 -14.06
C LEU A 221 -11.20 4.37 -14.17
N ASN A 222 -12.52 4.31 -14.33
CA ASN A 222 -13.38 5.47 -14.56
C ASN A 222 -12.90 6.35 -15.73
N GLU A 223 -12.44 5.73 -16.81
CA GLU A 223 -11.97 6.48 -18.00
C GLU A 223 -13.12 7.23 -18.71
N SER A 224 -14.38 6.84 -18.42
CA SER A 224 -15.59 7.56 -18.86
C SER A 224 -15.93 8.79 -18.00
N GLU A 225 -15.18 9.07 -16.94
CA GLU A 225 -15.40 10.17 -16.01
C GLU A 225 -16.82 10.19 -15.41
N SER A 226 -17.38 9.00 -15.17
CA SER A 226 -18.67 8.83 -14.50
C SER A 226 -18.60 9.35 -13.07
N GLU A 227 -19.72 9.90 -12.59
CA GLU A 227 -19.79 10.41 -11.22
C GLU A 227 -19.60 9.29 -10.19
N TRP A 228 -18.82 9.58 -9.16
CA TRP A 228 -18.69 8.79 -7.96
C TRP A 228 -18.67 9.68 -6.72
N ARG A 229 -19.01 9.11 -5.58
CA ARG A 229 -19.11 9.84 -4.32
C ARG A 229 -18.03 9.39 -3.35
N HIS A 230 -17.58 10.34 -2.55
CA HIS A 230 -16.62 10.01 -1.51
C HIS A 230 -17.25 9.04 -0.49
N PRO A 231 -16.68 7.85 -0.23
CA PRO A 231 -17.34 6.80 0.55
C PRO A 231 -17.58 7.18 2.02
N ALA A 232 -16.76 8.08 2.59
CA ALA A 232 -16.90 8.56 3.95
C ALA A 232 -17.61 9.93 4.06
N VAL A 233 -17.75 10.68 2.96
CA VAL A 233 -18.40 12.00 2.88
C VAL A 233 -19.24 12.03 1.59
N PRO A 234 -20.43 11.36 1.57
CA PRO A 234 -21.21 11.16 0.34
C PRO A 234 -21.70 12.42 -0.36
N GLU A 235 -21.62 13.57 0.30
CA GLU A 235 -21.92 14.89 -0.25
C GLU A 235 -20.83 15.37 -1.21
N GLU A 236 -19.61 14.87 -1.09
CA GLU A 236 -18.52 15.14 -2.00
C GLU A 236 -18.64 14.25 -3.25
N THR A 237 -18.90 14.88 -4.39
CA THR A 237 -18.99 14.21 -5.68
C THR A 237 -17.74 14.44 -6.52
N HIS A 238 -17.35 13.42 -7.24
CA HIS A 238 -16.13 13.36 -8.04
C HIS A 238 -16.44 12.79 -9.42
N ARG A 239 -15.57 13.07 -10.39
CA ARG A 239 -15.59 12.47 -11.73
C ARG A 239 -14.22 12.00 -12.19
N GLU A 240 -13.20 12.27 -11.37
CA GLU A 240 -11.83 11.93 -11.72
C GLU A 240 -11.69 10.44 -12.04
N SER A 241 -10.96 10.17 -13.11
CA SER A 241 -10.50 8.81 -13.42
C SER A 241 -9.40 8.39 -12.44
N PHE A 242 -9.12 7.09 -12.38
CA PHE A 242 -7.96 6.57 -11.66
C PHE A 242 -6.66 7.24 -12.13
N TRP A 243 -6.54 7.55 -13.42
CA TRP A 243 -5.37 8.24 -13.96
C TRP A 243 -5.23 9.67 -13.46
N THR A 244 -6.34 10.41 -13.32
CA THR A 244 -6.33 11.75 -12.72
C THR A 244 -5.89 11.69 -11.25
N LEU A 245 -6.38 10.70 -10.50
CA LEU A 245 -5.96 10.46 -9.12
C LEU A 245 -4.48 10.07 -9.03
N TRP A 246 -4.02 9.22 -9.95
CA TRP A 246 -2.61 8.80 -10.09
C TRP A 246 -1.68 10.00 -10.31
N GLU A 247 -1.98 10.88 -11.27
CA GLU A 247 -1.15 12.05 -11.54
C GLU A 247 -1.09 13.01 -10.35
N ARG A 248 -2.22 13.22 -9.65
CA ARG A 248 -2.25 14.00 -8.42
C ARG A 248 -1.37 13.39 -7.33
N ALA A 249 -1.49 12.08 -7.11
CA ALA A 249 -0.65 11.37 -6.16
C ALA A 249 0.83 11.43 -6.54
N LEU A 250 1.13 11.34 -7.84
CA LEU A 250 2.50 11.36 -8.37
C LEU A 250 3.18 12.72 -8.14
N GLU A 251 2.47 13.81 -8.36
CA GLU A 251 2.98 15.16 -8.07
C GLU A 251 3.26 15.33 -6.57
N GLU A 252 2.31 14.94 -5.74
CA GLU A 252 2.38 15.04 -4.29
C GLU A 252 3.52 14.18 -3.73
N ALA A 253 3.61 12.90 -4.11
CA ALA A 253 4.64 11.98 -3.66
C ALA A 253 6.04 12.46 -4.07
N THR A 254 6.20 12.92 -5.31
CA THR A 254 7.47 13.50 -5.81
C THR A 254 7.91 14.68 -4.95
N GLY A 255 6.99 15.57 -4.60
CA GLY A 255 7.26 16.71 -3.73
C GLY A 255 7.66 16.31 -2.31
N ILE A 256 6.98 15.31 -1.72
CA ILE A 256 7.27 14.82 -0.36
C ILE A 256 8.61 14.08 -0.34
N VAL A 257 8.88 13.20 -1.31
CA VAL A 257 10.17 12.49 -1.42
C VAL A 257 11.33 13.48 -1.58
N ARG A 258 11.17 14.55 -2.38
CA ARG A 258 12.18 15.61 -2.53
C ARG A 258 12.49 16.28 -1.20
N LYS A 259 11.48 16.76 -0.48
CA LYS A 259 11.65 17.39 0.84
C LYS A 259 12.26 16.43 1.88
N THR A 260 11.89 15.15 1.81
CA THR A 260 12.45 14.11 2.67
C THR A 260 13.95 13.93 2.41
N ARG A 261 14.37 13.85 1.15
CA ARG A 261 15.79 13.73 0.78
C ARG A 261 16.59 14.97 1.15
N GLU A 262 16.02 16.16 0.97
CA GLU A 262 16.62 17.43 1.44
C GLU A 262 16.83 17.41 2.95
N TYR A 263 15.82 16.99 3.71
CA TYR A 263 15.91 16.83 5.16
C TYR A 263 17.00 15.83 5.56
N TRP A 264 17.08 14.68 4.92
CA TRP A 264 18.11 13.68 5.20
C TRP A 264 19.53 14.17 4.91
N SER A 265 19.67 15.05 3.94
CA SER A 265 20.97 15.62 3.54
C SER A 265 21.35 16.87 4.33
N SER A 266 20.42 17.47 5.06
CA SER A 266 20.64 18.69 5.83
C SER A 266 21.28 18.39 7.18
N SER A 267 21.90 19.42 7.77
CA SER A 267 22.36 19.41 9.17
C SER A 267 21.26 19.72 10.18
N GLU A 268 20.05 20.04 9.72
CA GLU A 268 18.91 20.35 10.59
C GLU A 268 18.53 19.13 11.43
N LYS A 269 18.40 19.34 12.75
CA LYS A 269 17.94 18.30 13.68
C LYS A 269 16.43 18.24 13.79
N ALA A 270 15.77 19.40 13.68
CA ALA A 270 14.32 19.47 13.76
C ALA A 270 13.66 18.99 12.48
N PHE A 271 12.55 18.27 12.64
CA PHE A 271 11.74 17.85 11.47
C PHE A 271 11.12 19.07 10.79
N PRO A 272 11.31 19.26 9.46
CA PRO A 272 10.85 20.45 8.76
C PRO A 272 9.33 20.60 8.81
N GLU A 273 8.86 21.78 9.17
CA GLU A 273 7.41 22.06 9.26
C GLU A 273 6.72 21.97 7.88
N THR A 274 7.41 22.33 6.81
CA THR A 274 6.91 22.21 5.45
C THR A 274 6.68 20.75 5.04
N LEU A 275 7.54 19.85 5.48
CA LEU A 275 7.40 18.40 5.27
C LEU A 275 6.28 17.84 6.15
N ARG A 276 6.20 18.27 7.41
CA ARG A 276 5.12 17.90 8.34
C ARG A 276 3.74 18.22 7.77
N ARG A 277 3.56 19.42 7.24
CA ARG A 277 2.30 19.85 6.62
C ARG A 277 1.99 19.07 5.34
N ALA A 278 2.99 18.79 4.52
CA ALA A 278 2.81 18.03 3.30
C ALA A 278 2.38 16.57 3.59
N ILE A 279 2.93 15.93 4.61
CA ILE A 279 2.52 14.59 5.04
C ILE A 279 1.10 14.62 5.62
N GLY A 280 0.80 15.58 6.51
CA GLY A 280 -0.46 15.66 7.25
C GLY A 280 -0.67 14.48 8.22
N ASN A 281 -1.92 14.25 8.64
CA ASN A 281 -2.36 13.06 9.36
C ASN A 281 -3.51 12.41 8.60
N ILE A 282 -3.26 11.97 7.37
CA ILE A 282 -4.28 11.54 6.40
C ILE A 282 -4.39 10.03 6.40
N SER A 283 -5.62 9.53 6.53
CA SER A 283 -5.95 8.10 6.47
C SER A 283 -5.69 7.54 5.07
N TYR A 284 -5.09 6.36 5.00
CA TYR A 284 -4.90 5.60 3.75
C TYR A 284 -6.25 5.26 3.10
N ASP A 285 -7.26 4.91 3.92
CA ASP A 285 -8.55 4.44 3.42
C ASP A 285 -9.49 5.57 2.99
N THR A 286 -9.55 6.63 3.80
CA THR A 286 -10.52 7.70 3.55
C THR A 286 -9.94 8.90 2.82
N GLY A 287 -8.61 9.03 2.73
CA GLY A 287 -7.98 10.24 2.18
C GLY A 287 -8.28 11.52 2.96
N LYS A 288 -8.86 11.40 4.16
CA LYS A 288 -9.22 12.51 5.05
C LYS A 288 -8.37 12.47 6.32
N ASP A 289 -8.40 13.58 7.07
CA ASP A 289 -7.68 13.64 8.35
C ASP A 289 -8.18 12.54 9.30
N CYS A 290 -7.23 11.80 9.88
CA CYS A 290 -7.50 10.71 10.81
C CYS A 290 -8.30 11.16 12.03
N ASP A 291 -8.12 12.42 12.48
CA ASP A 291 -8.77 12.95 13.67
C ASP A 291 -10.28 13.19 13.45
N LEU A 292 -10.74 13.18 12.21
CA LEU A 292 -12.15 13.22 11.87
C LEU A 292 -12.88 11.90 12.14
N ASN A 293 -12.15 10.81 12.36
CA ASN A 293 -12.67 9.46 12.63
C ASN A 293 -13.73 9.00 11.61
N LEU A 294 -13.54 9.35 10.35
CA LEU A 294 -14.46 9.01 9.26
C LEU A 294 -14.35 7.53 8.90
N VAL A 295 -15.46 6.96 8.46
CA VAL A 295 -15.56 5.57 8.04
C VAL A 295 -16.21 5.49 6.66
N ASN A 296 -15.59 4.76 5.76
CA ASN A 296 -16.14 4.49 4.43
C ASN A 296 -17.42 3.64 4.54
N LYS A 297 -18.54 4.10 3.94
CA LYS A 297 -19.84 3.43 3.98
C LYS A 297 -20.59 3.48 2.67
N ALA A 298 -20.52 4.62 1.95
CA ALA A 298 -21.18 4.75 0.67
C ALA A 298 -20.46 3.94 -0.41
N ALA A 299 -21.20 3.29 -1.28
CA ALA A 299 -20.67 2.52 -2.39
C ALA A 299 -21.68 2.42 -3.54
N ASP A 300 -21.15 2.28 -4.75
CA ASP A 300 -21.84 1.90 -5.98
C ASP A 300 -20.97 0.86 -6.70
N PRO A 301 -21.08 -0.42 -6.28
CA PRO A 301 -20.18 -1.47 -6.72
C PRO A 301 -20.28 -1.74 -8.21
N ILE A 302 -19.11 -1.94 -8.82
CA ILE A 302 -18.96 -2.28 -10.24
C ILE A 302 -19.08 -3.80 -10.50
N PHE A 303 -19.16 -4.65 -9.47
CA PHE A 303 -19.22 -6.10 -9.57
C PHE A 303 -20.63 -6.65 -9.57
#